data_22897f01027e26bdee2dfb123673c171
#
_entry.id   22897f01027e26bdee2dfb123673c171
#
_cell.length_a   1.000
_cell.length_b   1.000
_cell.length_c   1.000
_cell.angle_alpha   90.00
_cell.angle_beta   90.00
_cell.angle_gamma   90.00
#
_symmetry.space_group_name_H-M   'P 1'
#
loop_
_entity.id
_entity.type
_entity.pdbx_description
1 polymer ?
#
loop_
_entity_poly.entity_id
_entity_poly.type
_entity_poly.pdbx_seq_one_letter_code
_entity_poly.pdbx_strand_id
1 'polypeptide(L)'
;MRIELDSLEARVIGCMLEKQITTPDQYPLSLHALVSACNQKSNRDPVMSLDEPAVQRTLDALSRKHLVLERSGFGSRVPKYQHLFCNTEFGSLKLSAQELAIVCELIGRGAQTPGELRSRAARMASFADVPEVEAALQRRIGRESGPL
;
A
#
# COMPACT_ATOMS: atom_id res chain seq x y z
N MET A 1 7.80 -7.32 15.22
CA MET A 1 6.97 -8.23 14.40
C MET A 1 7.38 -8.12 12.94
N ARG A 2 7.59 -9.23 12.31
CA ARG A 2 7.96 -9.28 10.90
C ARG A 2 6.73 -9.53 10.04
N ILE A 3 6.52 -8.69 9.03
CA ILE A 3 5.41 -8.84 8.08
C ILE A 3 5.98 -9.42 6.79
N GLU A 4 5.44 -10.55 6.37
CA GLU A 4 5.86 -11.21 5.13
C GLU A 4 4.71 -11.20 4.14
N LEU A 5 4.97 -10.69 2.94
CA LEU A 5 3.99 -10.60 1.87
C LEU A 5 4.56 -11.23 0.61
N ASP A 6 3.75 -12.06 -0.07
CA ASP A 6 4.12 -12.50 -1.41
C ASP A 6 3.82 -11.37 -2.42
N SER A 7 4.11 -11.61 -3.69
CA SER A 7 3.97 -10.56 -4.70
C SER A 7 2.53 -10.09 -4.90
N LEU A 8 1.56 -10.97 -4.80
CA LEU A 8 0.15 -10.60 -4.94
C LEU A 8 -0.35 -9.87 -3.70
N GLU A 9 0.04 -10.34 -2.53
CA GLU A 9 -0.30 -9.67 -1.27
C GLU A 9 0.28 -8.26 -1.23
N ALA A 10 1.53 -8.11 -1.65
CA ALA A 10 2.17 -6.80 -1.72
C ALA A 10 1.44 -5.88 -2.69
N ARG A 11 1.03 -6.39 -3.87
CA ARG A 11 0.27 -5.60 -4.83
C ARG A 11 -1.05 -5.11 -4.24
N VAL A 12 -1.79 -5.98 -3.56
CA VAL A 12 -3.08 -5.62 -2.95
C VAL A 12 -2.89 -4.57 -1.85
N ILE A 13 -1.95 -4.80 -0.93
CA ILE A 13 -1.68 -3.84 0.16
C ILE A 13 -1.21 -2.50 -0.42
N GLY A 14 -0.29 -2.54 -1.38
CA GLY A 14 0.21 -1.33 -2.03
C GLY A 14 -0.89 -0.50 -2.68
N CYS A 15 -1.82 -1.17 -3.36
CA CYS A 15 -2.97 -0.49 -3.97
C CYS A 15 -3.88 0.16 -2.92
N MET A 16 -4.11 -0.52 -1.81
CA MET A 16 -4.92 0.04 -0.73
C MET A 16 -4.27 1.28 -0.11
N LEU A 17 -2.96 1.22 0.14
CA LEU A 17 -2.22 2.36 0.67
C LEU A 17 -2.27 3.55 -0.29
N GLU A 18 -2.01 3.29 -1.58
CA GLU A 18 -2.03 4.32 -2.60
C GLU A 18 -3.40 4.99 -2.72
N LYS A 19 -4.46 4.19 -2.81
CA LYS A 19 -5.82 4.73 -3.01
C LYS A 19 -6.33 5.44 -1.76
N GLN A 20 -5.93 5.03 -0.59
CA GLN A 20 -6.26 5.75 0.62
C GLN A 20 -5.69 7.18 0.60
N ILE A 21 -4.50 7.34 0.03
CA ILE A 21 -3.83 8.65 -0.07
C ILE A 21 -4.36 9.45 -1.25
N THR A 22 -4.44 8.85 -2.43
CA THR A 22 -4.73 9.58 -3.68
C THR A 22 -6.21 9.75 -3.97
N THR A 23 -7.04 8.82 -3.54
CA THR A 23 -8.49 8.88 -3.74
C THR A 23 -9.23 8.47 -2.48
N PRO A 24 -9.07 9.25 -1.39
CA PRO A 24 -9.64 8.85 -0.08
C PRO A 24 -11.15 8.70 -0.07
N ASP A 25 -11.86 9.43 -0.94
CA ASP A 25 -13.32 9.34 -1.02
C ASP A 25 -13.80 7.99 -1.54
N GLN A 26 -12.93 7.24 -2.21
CA GLN A 26 -13.23 5.93 -2.76
C GLN A 26 -12.71 4.79 -1.90
N TYR A 27 -12.08 5.09 -0.79
CA TYR A 27 -11.52 4.11 0.13
C TYR A 27 -12.45 3.98 1.36
N PRO A 28 -12.76 2.79 1.87
CA PRO A 28 -12.28 1.43 1.52
C PRO A 28 -12.74 0.98 0.12
N LEU A 29 -12.03 -0.01 -0.42
CA LEU A 29 -12.23 -0.45 -1.81
C LEU A 29 -13.09 -1.69 -1.91
N SER A 30 -13.98 -1.72 -2.91
CA SER A 30 -14.70 -2.94 -3.29
C SER A 30 -13.73 -3.90 -3.99
N LEU A 31 -14.14 -5.17 -4.13
CA LEU A 31 -13.34 -6.13 -4.89
C LEU A 31 -13.10 -5.64 -6.32
N HIS A 32 -14.14 -5.15 -6.98
CA HIS A 32 -14.03 -4.64 -8.35
C HIS A 32 -13.02 -3.49 -8.44
N ALA A 33 -13.11 -2.52 -7.55
CA ALA A 33 -12.19 -1.38 -7.51
C ALA A 33 -10.76 -1.84 -7.25
N LEU A 34 -10.59 -2.84 -6.39
CA LEU A 34 -9.27 -3.37 -6.05
C LEU A 34 -8.67 -4.12 -7.24
N VAL A 35 -9.45 -4.90 -7.98
CA VAL A 35 -8.98 -5.56 -9.20
C VAL A 35 -8.48 -4.52 -10.20
N SER A 36 -9.26 -3.46 -10.41
CA SER A 36 -8.85 -2.37 -11.30
C SER A 36 -7.56 -1.71 -10.85
N ALA A 37 -7.43 -1.45 -9.56
CA ALA A 37 -6.23 -0.83 -9.00
C ALA A 37 -4.99 -1.74 -9.15
N CYS A 38 -5.16 -3.04 -8.92
CA CYS A 38 -4.05 -4.01 -9.07
C CYS A 38 -3.57 -4.10 -10.52
N ASN A 39 -4.49 -3.97 -11.47
CA ASN A 39 -4.20 -4.13 -12.89
C ASN A 39 -3.90 -2.81 -13.61
N GLN A 40 -3.83 -1.72 -12.86
CA GLN A 40 -3.51 -0.40 -13.40
C GLN A 40 -2.18 -0.45 -14.15
N LYS A 41 -2.12 0.24 -15.29
CA LYS A 41 -0.91 0.23 -16.13
C LYS A 41 0.13 1.26 -15.68
N SER A 42 -0.30 2.33 -15.06
CA SER A 42 0.60 3.36 -14.54
C SER A 42 0.96 3.08 -13.08
N ASN A 43 2.14 3.50 -12.69
CA ASN A 43 2.64 3.38 -11.31
C ASN A 43 2.68 1.94 -10.79
N ARG A 44 2.89 0.98 -11.69
CA ARG A 44 2.98 -0.45 -11.38
C ARG A 44 4.13 -1.08 -12.15
N ASP A 45 4.90 -1.90 -11.48
CA ASP A 45 5.97 -2.70 -12.08
C ASP A 45 6.12 -3.98 -11.29
N PRO A 46 5.80 -5.13 -11.86
CA PRO A 46 5.28 -5.33 -13.21
C PRO A 46 3.80 -4.94 -13.33
N VAL A 47 3.34 -4.71 -14.56
CA VAL A 47 1.91 -4.58 -14.83
C VAL A 47 1.30 -5.98 -14.72
N MET A 48 0.19 -6.10 -14.03
CA MET A 48 -0.47 -7.38 -13.82
C MET A 48 -1.84 -7.41 -14.48
N SER A 49 -2.35 -8.63 -14.69
CA SER A 49 -3.69 -8.87 -15.22
C SER A 49 -4.37 -9.92 -14.35
N LEU A 50 -4.79 -9.51 -13.17
CA LEU A 50 -5.41 -10.41 -12.19
C LEU A 50 -6.91 -10.44 -12.38
N ASP A 51 -7.53 -11.61 -12.18
CA ASP A 51 -8.99 -11.73 -12.19
C ASP A 51 -9.54 -11.59 -10.77
N GLU A 52 -10.85 -11.50 -10.66
CA GLU A 52 -11.50 -11.35 -9.36
C GLU A 52 -11.21 -12.51 -8.41
N PRO A 53 -11.28 -13.79 -8.85
CA PRO A 53 -10.92 -14.89 -7.94
C PRO A 53 -9.52 -14.81 -7.38
N ALA A 54 -8.54 -14.39 -8.17
CA ALA A 54 -7.16 -14.26 -7.70
C ALA A 54 -7.04 -13.19 -6.63
N VAL A 55 -7.67 -12.04 -6.83
CA VAL A 55 -7.67 -10.95 -5.85
C VAL A 55 -8.44 -11.37 -4.60
N GLN A 56 -9.57 -12.05 -4.75
CA GLN A 56 -10.34 -12.53 -3.59
C GLN A 56 -9.53 -13.51 -2.74
N ARG A 57 -8.82 -14.45 -3.37
CA ARG A 57 -7.96 -15.39 -2.65
C ARG A 57 -6.86 -14.65 -1.89
N THR A 58 -6.32 -13.61 -2.49
CA THR A 58 -5.28 -12.78 -1.86
C THR A 58 -5.85 -12.03 -0.65
N LEU A 59 -7.04 -11.48 -0.78
CA LEU A 59 -7.73 -10.83 0.33
C LEU A 59 -8.00 -11.80 1.48
N ASP A 60 -8.41 -13.03 1.15
CA ASP A 60 -8.65 -14.06 2.16
C ASP A 60 -7.35 -14.40 2.91
N ALA A 61 -6.24 -14.51 2.19
CA ALA A 61 -4.94 -14.77 2.79
C ALA A 61 -4.52 -13.61 3.71
N LEU A 62 -4.71 -12.37 3.26
CA LEU A 62 -4.39 -11.18 4.05
C LEU A 62 -5.29 -11.07 5.29
N SER A 63 -6.56 -11.45 5.17
CA SER A 63 -7.47 -11.47 6.32
C SER A 63 -7.00 -12.46 7.38
N ARG A 64 -6.50 -13.63 6.95
CA ARG A 64 -5.95 -14.62 7.89
C ARG A 64 -4.69 -14.10 8.58
N LYS A 65 -3.95 -13.22 7.94
CA LYS A 65 -2.76 -12.56 8.53
C LYS A 65 -3.12 -11.33 9.34
N HIS A 66 -4.40 -10.98 9.43
CA HIS A 66 -4.89 -9.77 10.11
C HIS A 66 -4.34 -8.48 9.49
N LEU A 67 -4.14 -8.46 8.18
CA LEU A 67 -3.64 -7.29 7.45
C LEU A 67 -4.71 -6.59 6.62
N VAL A 68 -5.89 -7.19 6.50
CA VAL A 68 -7.03 -6.62 5.79
C VAL A 68 -8.30 -6.87 6.60
N LEU A 69 -9.20 -5.90 6.59
CA LEU A 69 -10.51 -5.99 7.24
C LEU A 69 -11.59 -5.75 6.19
N GLU A 70 -12.56 -6.66 6.14
CA GLU A 70 -13.75 -6.47 5.32
C GLU A 70 -14.74 -5.61 6.08
N ARG A 71 -15.29 -4.61 5.41
CA ARG A 71 -16.32 -3.75 5.98
C ARG A 71 -17.58 -3.87 5.15
N SER A 72 -18.72 -4.13 5.82
CA SER A 72 -20.01 -4.23 5.17
C SER A 72 -21.01 -3.39 5.98
N GLY A 73 -22.11 -3.01 5.34
CA GLY A 73 -23.12 -2.16 5.96
C GLY A 73 -22.98 -0.70 5.51
N PHE A 74 -23.47 0.23 6.33
CA PHE A 74 -23.42 1.67 6.04
C PHE A 74 -24.09 2.06 4.72
N GLY A 75 -25.18 1.36 4.35
CA GLY A 75 -25.93 1.66 3.14
C GLY A 75 -25.36 1.07 1.86
N SER A 76 -24.22 0.41 1.92
CA SER A 76 -23.63 -0.26 0.76
C SER A 76 -23.96 -1.74 0.77
N ARG A 77 -24.35 -2.29 -0.39
CA ARG A 77 -24.60 -3.72 -0.56
C ARG A 77 -23.34 -4.48 -0.90
N VAL A 78 -22.29 -3.76 -1.27
CA VAL A 78 -21.04 -4.34 -1.72
C VAL A 78 -20.04 -4.30 -0.58
N PRO A 79 -19.42 -5.43 -0.22
CA PRO A 79 -18.36 -5.43 0.77
C PRO A 79 -17.20 -4.53 0.33
N LYS A 80 -16.60 -3.85 1.28
CA LYS A 80 -15.43 -3.01 1.07
C LYS A 80 -14.30 -3.52 1.93
N TYR A 81 -13.08 -3.23 1.49
CA TYR A 81 -11.87 -3.75 2.16
C TYR A 81 -10.93 -2.60 2.52
N GLN A 82 -10.37 -2.66 3.72
CA GLN A 82 -9.35 -1.70 4.17
C GLN A 82 -8.15 -2.46 4.72
N HIS A 83 -6.97 -1.85 4.62
CA HIS A 83 -5.76 -2.46 5.16
C HIS A 83 -5.65 -2.23 6.66
N LEU A 84 -4.95 -3.15 7.31
CA LEU A 84 -4.52 -3.01 8.69
C LEU A 84 -2.99 -3.04 8.77
N PHE A 85 -2.33 -2.73 7.67
CA PHE A 85 -0.88 -2.86 7.51
C PHE A 85 -0.10 -1.88 8.38
N CYS A 86 -0.52 -0.61 8.40
CA CYS A 86 0.18 0.42 9.17
C CYS A 86 -0.78 1.53 9.58
N ASN A 87 -0.34 2.35 10.52
CA ASN A 87 -1.04 3.56 10.96
C ASN A 87 -2.47 3.28 11.46
N THR A 88 -2.68 2.11 12.03
CA THR A 88 -3.93 1.78 12.69
C THR A 88 -3.85 2.15 14.17
N GLU A 89 -5.00 2.33 14.81
CA GLU A 89 -5.06 2.77 16.21
C GLU A 89 -4.28 1.85 17.16
N PHE A 90 -4.40 0.54 16.97
CA PHE A 90 -3.78 -0.43 17.87
C PHE A 90 -2.56 -1.13 17.27
N GLY A 91 -2.20 -0.79 16.04
CA GLY A 91 -1.05 -1.41 15.39
C GLY A 91 0.27 -0.79 15.85
N SER A 92 1.35 -1.57 15.76
CA SER A 92 2.67 -1.12 16.15
C SER A 92 3.43 -0.40 15.03
N LEU A 93 3.07 -0.65 13.76
CA LEU A 93 3.76 -0.04 12.64
C LEU A 93 3.18 1.34 12.35
N LYS A 94 3.96 2.37 12.63
CA LYS A 94 3.57 3.76 12.37
C LYS A 94 4.55 4.36 11.37
N LEU A 95 4.00 4.93 10.30
CA LEU A 95 4.77 5.56 9.24
C LEU A 95 4.35 7.02 9.10
N SER A 96 5.32 7.92 8.90
CA SER A 96 5.02 9.30 8.56
C SER A 96 4.45 9.35 7.14
N ALA A 97 3.87 10.49 6.74
CA ALA A 97 3.36 10.67 5.38
C ALA A 97 4.46 10.42 4.34
N GLN A 98 5.66 10.92 4.59
CA GLN A 98 6.80 10.73 3.69
C GLN A 98 7.24 9.26 3.64
N GLU A 99 7.35 8.62 4.79
CA GLU A 99 7.70 7.19 4.84
C GLU A 99 6.66 6.34 4.12
N LEU A 100 5.39 6.65 4.33
CA LEU A 100 4.29 5.91 3.69
C LEU A 100 4.33 6.07 2.17
N ALA A 101 4.58 7.28 1.67
CA ALA A 101 4.69 7.54 0.24
C ALA A 101 5.83 6.72 -0.39
N ILE A 102 6.97 6.65 0.28
CA ILE A 102 8.12 5.87 -0.17
C ILE A 102 7.78 4.39 -0.20
N VAL A 103 7.15 3.88 0.87
CA VAL A 103 6.74 2.48 0.95
C VAL A 103 5.79 2.13 -0.20
N CYS A 104 4.80 2.99 -0.48
CA CYS A 104 3.88 2.79 -1.59
C CYS A 104 4.61 2.68 -2.93
N GLU A 105 5.57 3.57 -3.18
CA GLU A 105 6.32 3.54 -4.44
C GLU A 105 7.17 2.29 -4.57
N LEU A 106 7.85 1.91 -3.50
CA LEU A 106 8.69 0.70 -3.51
C LEU A 106 7.86 -0.56 -3.70
N ILE A 107 6.71 -0.65 -3.05
CA ILE A 107 5.82 -1.80 -3.20
C ILE A 107 5.24 -1.85 -4.62
N GLY A 108 4.86 -0.70 -5.17
CA GLY A 108 4.23 -0.65 -6.49
C GLY A 108 5.20 -0.85 -7.64
N ARG A 109 6.42 -0.35 -7.54
CA ARG A 109 7.37 -0.33 -8.65
C ARG A 109 8.67 -1.09 -8.39
N GLY A 110 8.96 -1.48 -7.15
CA GLY A 110 10.21 -2.14 -6.80
C GLY A 110 11.33 -1.16 -6.52
N ALA A 111 12.57 -1.63 -6.60
CA ALA A 111 13.74 -0.85 -6.23
C ALA A 111 13.89 0.42 -7.09
N GLN A 112 14.20 1.53 -6.45
CA GLN A 112 14.33 2.83 -7.09
C GLN A 112 15.43 3.65 -6.42
N THR A 113 16.01 4.59 -7.18
CA THR A 113 16.95 5.55 -6.63
C THR A 113 16.21 6.60 -5.80
N PRO A 114 16.90 7.31 -4.87
CA PRO A 114 16.27 8.41 -4.14
C PRO A 114 15.68 9.49 -5.05
N GLY A 115 16.34 9.80 -6.17
CA GLY A 115 15.82 10.78 -7.14
C GLY A 115 14.53 10.33 -7.79
N GLU A 116 14.45 9.06 -8.17
CA GLU A 116 13.23 8.49 -8.74
C GLU A 116 12.09 8.50 -7.70
N LEU A 117 12.40 8.13 -6.45
CA LEU A 117 11.42 8.15 -5.38
C LEU A 117 10.88 9.55 -5.14
N ARG A 118 11.76 10.57 -5.14
CA ARG A 118 11.32 11.95 -4.97
C ARG A 118 10.29 12.35 -6.04
N SER A 119 10.61 12.08 -7.30
CA SER A 119 9.72 12.44 -8.41
C SER A 119 8.40 11.69 -8.37
N ARG A 120 8.47 10.39 -8.15
CA ARG A 120 7.28 9.52 -8.23
C ARG A 120 6.39 9.58 -7.00
N ALA A 121 6.97 9.78 -5.83
CA ALA A 121 6.22 9.89 -4.59
C ALA A 121 5.59 11.27 -4.38
N ALA A 122 5.94 12.26 -5.22
CA ALA A 122 5.45 13.63 -5.07
C ALA A 122 3.92 13.74 -5.10
N ARG A 123 3.23 12.81 -5.75
CA ARG A 123 1.76 12.77 -5.78
C ARG A 123 1.15 12.36 -4.44
N MET A 124 1.93 11.79 -3.55
CA MET A 124 1.46 11.29 -2.25
C MET A 124 1.98 12.07 -1.06
N ALA A 125 3.20 12.61 -1.15
CA ALA A 125 3.79 13.40 -0.08
C ALA A 125 4.81 14.36 -0.66
N SER A 126 5.02 15.48 0.02
CA SER A 126 5.94 16.51 -0.42
C SER A 126 7.35 16.25 0.09
N PHE A 127 8.33 16.33 -0.83
CA PHE A 127 9.75 16.26 -0.49
C PHE A 127 10.44 17.49 -1.06
N ALA A 128 11.12 18.23 -0.23
CA ALA A 128 11.81 19.45 -0.64
C ALA A 128 12.97 19.14 -1.59
N ASP A 129 13.69 18.03 -1.33
CA ASP A 129 14.86 17.65 -2.09
C ASP A 129 15.16 16.16 -1.90
N VAL A 130 16.20 15.67 -2.59
CA VAL A 130 16.62 14.27 -2.47
C VAL A 130 17.13 13.94 -1.06
N PRO A 131 17.92 14.81 -0.38
CA PRO A 131 18.31 14.53 1.01
C PRO A 131 17.15 14.25 1.95
N GLU A 132 15.99 14.86 1.74
CA GLU A 132 14.80 14.59 2.55
C GLU A 132 14.27 13.18 2.33
N VAL A 133 14.32 12.69 1.08
CA VAL A 133 13.98 11.29 0.77
C VAL A 133 14.95 10.35 1.45
N GLU A 134 16.26 10.65 1.38
CA GLU A 134 17.29 9.83 2.01
C GLU A 134 17.11 9.76 3.52
N ALA A 135 16.74 10.88 4.15
CA ALA A 135 16.48 10.92 5.58
C ALA A 135 15.30 10.02 5.96
N ALA A 136 14.22 10.02 5.17
CA ALA A 136 13.08 9.16 5.42
C ALA A 136 13.45 7.67 5.26
N LEU A 137 14.26 7.34 4.26
CA LEU A 137 14.77 5.99 4.07
C LEU A 137 15.63 5.54 5.23
N GLN A 138 16.52 6.41 5.73
CA GLN A 138 17.39 6.08 6.85
C GLN A 138 16.60 5.82 8.14
N ARG A 139 15.52 6.55 8.36
CA ARG A 139 14.66 6.30 9.52
C ARG A 139 14.08 4.88 9.50
N ARG A 140 13.71 4.39 8.30
CA ARG A 140 13.18 3.03 8.17
C ARG A 140 14.27 1.97 8.29
N ILE A 141 15.39 2.18 7.61
CA ILE A 141 16.52 1.24 7.64
C ILE A 141 17.08 1.12 9.05
N GLY A 142 17.16 2.23 9.80
CA GLY A 142 17.71 2.26 11.14
C GLY A 142 16.84 1.57 12.19
N ARG A 143 15.63 1.15 11.85
CA ARG A 143 14.74 0.46 12.80
C ARG A 143 14.93 -1.04 12.69
N GLU A 144 15.41 -1.63 13.77
CA GLU A 144 15.72 -3.05 13.84
C GLU A 144 14.53 -3.94 13.50
N SER A 145 13.33 -3.53 13.88
CA SER A 145 12.10 -4.26 13.64
C SER A 145 11.35 -3.79 12.39
N GLY A 146 12.00 -3.01 11.54
CA GLY A 146 11.38 -2.51 10.33
C GLY A 146 10.94 -3.62 9.39
N PRO A 147 9.76 -3.50 8.76
CA PRO A 147 9.25 -4.54 7.87
C PRO A 147 9.87 -4.53 6.48
N LEU A 148 10.67 -3.54 6.16
CA LEU A 148 11.27 -3.36 4.84
C LEU A 148 12.78 -3.52 4.87
#